data_5bff58948b010d4ef5ab85cf6dd5aa99
#
_entry.id   5bff58948b010d4ef5ab85cf6dd5aa99
#
_cell.length_a   1.000
_cell.length_b   1.000
_cell.length_c   1.000
_cell.angle_alpha   90.00
_cell.angle_beta   90.00
_cell.angle_gamma   90.00
#
_symmetry.space_group_name_H-M   'P 1'
#
loop_
_entity.id
_entity.type
_entity.pdbx_description
1 polymer ?
#
loop_
_entity_poly.entity_id
_entity_poly.type
_entity_poly.pdbx_seq_one_letter_code
_entity_poly.pdbx_strand_id
1 'polypeptide(L)'
;TGSAVTMVAVVSDLEKNVKMAFASYYLMPHAAILDPRMTQTLPPHLTAMTAMDALTHAVEAYTCMAANPISDAYATAAIKKVSTSLFNVLDNPSEEFGRLELAQASTMAGIAFSNSMVGLVHSLGHALGAVAHLPHGLCMNLFLPYVLEYNKEVNGDKIAELLLPLAGADIYAQTPAHLRADKAIATILTMRDRLYALTKLPRTLRETGKVS
;
A
#
# COMPACT_ATOMS: atom_id res chain seq x y z
N THR A 1 -4.07 -7.98 -2.42
CA THR A 1 -4.95 -6.80 -2.22
C THR A 1 -5.44 -6.25 -3.54
N GLY A 2 -6.67 -5.75 -3.58
CA GLY A 2 -7.24 -5.16 -4.79
C GLY A 2 -7.71 -6.14 -5.87
N SER A 3 -7.39 -7.41 -5.80
CA SER A 3 -7.77 -8.42 -6.82
C SER A 3 -9.28 -8.56 -7.03
N ALA A 4 -10.08 -8.14 -6.06
CA ALA A 4 -11.54 -8.18 -6.14
C ALA A 4 -12.14 -7.18 -7.15
N VAL A 5 -11.35 -6.22 -7.64
CA VAL A 5 -11.84 -5.12 -8.52
C VAL A 5 -10.84 -4.78 -9.63
N THR A 6 -9.89 -5.66 -9.93
CA THR A 6 -8.87 -5.39 -10.95
C THR A 6 -8.87 -6.42 -12.07
N MET A 7 -8.41 -5.99 -13.23
CA MET A 7 -8.23 -6.85 -14.41
C MET A 7 -6.82 -7.50 -14.46
N VAL A 8 -6.06 -7.42 -13.36
CA VAL A 8 -4.67 -7.89 -13.29
C VAL A 8 -4.58 -9.13 -12.43
N ALA A 9 -3.86 -10.12 -12.90
CA ALA A 9 -3.44 -11.29 -12.13
C ALA A 9 -1.92 -11.44 -12.22
N VAL A 10 -1.28 -11.72 -11.08
CA VAL A 10 0.16 -11.99 -11.03
C VAL A 10 0.37 -13.45 -10.63
N VAL A 11 0.99 -14.22 -11.50
CA VAL A 11 1.28 -15.64 -11.30
C VAL A 11 2.78 -15.83 -11.12
N SER A 12 3.16 -16.55 -10.07
CA SER A 12 4.57 -16.90 -9.82
C SER A 12 4.91 -18.23 -10.52
N ASP A 13 5.91 -18.18 -11.38
CA ASP A 13 6.57 -19.39 -11.91
C ASP A 13 7.77 -19.69 -10.99
N LEU A 14 7.62 -20.71 -10.14
CA LEU A 14 8.63 -21.06 -9.15
C LEU A 14 9.84 -21.75 -9.76
N GLU A 15 9.70 -22.38 -10.93
CA GLU A 15 10.82 -23.04 -11.62
C GLU A 15 11.74 -21.99 -12.26
N LYS A 16 11.16 -20.94 -12.82
CA LYS A 16 11.90 -19.85 -13.49
C LYS A 16 12.22 -18.67 -12.57
N ASN A 17 11.73 -18.68 -11.32
CA ASN A 17 11.87 -17.57 -10.37
C ASN A 17 11.39 -16.22 -10.92
N VAL A 18 10.28 -16.22 -11.65
CA VAL A 18 9.69 -15.01 -12.21
C VAL A 18 8.25 -14.84 -11.77
N LYS A 19 7.82 -13.59 -11.69
CA LYS A 19 6.40 -13.21 -11.54
C LYS A 19 5.91 -12.65 -12.85
N MET A 20 4.87 -13.28 -13.40
CA MET A 20 4.25 -12.89 -14.66
C MET A 20 2.96 -12.14 -14.38
N ALA A 21 2.85 -10.90 -14.87
CA ALA A 21 1.64 -10.11 -14.79
C ALA A 21 0.79 -10.33 -16.05
N PHE A 22 -0.47 -10.65 -15.85
CA PHE A 22 -1.49 -10.78 -16.90
C PHE A 22 -2.53 -9.70 -16.71
N ALA A 23 -2.91 -9.02 -17.77
CA ALA A 23 -3.98 -8.03 -17.76
C ALA A 23 -5.03 -8.40 -18.80
N SER A 24 -6.29 -8.51 -18.37
CA SER A 24 -7.41 -8.79 -19.25
C SER A 24 -8.72 -8.36 -18.60
N TYR A 25 -9.62 -7.77 -19.37
CA TYR A 25 -10.98 -7.48 -18.90
C TYR A 25 -11.77 -8.72 -18.49
N TYR A 26 -11.43 -9.89 -19.01
CA TYR A 26 -12.02 -11.17 -18.60
C TYR A 26 -11.64 -11.60 -17.17
N LEU A 27 -10.59 -11.02 -16.60
CA LEU A 27 -10.19 -11.27 -15.21
C LEU A 27 -10.92 -10.38 -14.21
N MET A 28 -11.58 -9.32 -14.69
CA MET A 28 -12.29 -8.38 -13.82
C MET A 28 -13.57 -9.03 -13.26
N PRO A 29 -13.72 -9.11 -11.93
CA PRO A 29 -14.94 -9.63 -11.32
C PRO A 29 -16.14 -8.74 -11.61
N HIS A 30 -17.32 -9.35 -11.79
CA HIS A 30 -18.58 -8.62 -11.99
C HIS A 30 -19.10 -7.95 -10.70
N ALA A 31 -18.70 -8.48 -9.53
CA ALA A 31 -19.08 -7.95 -8.24
C ALA A 31 -17.99 -8.26 -7.21
N ALA A 32 -17.78 -7.35 -6.27
CA ALA A 32 -16.94 -7.54 -5.11
C ALA A 32 -17.80 -7.45 -3.85
N ILE A 33 -17.75 -8.47 -3.01
CA ILE A 33 -18.47 -8.53 -1.74
C ILE A 33 -17.45 -8.35 -0.62
N LEU A 34 -17.56 -7.26 0.14
CA LEU A 34 -16.66 -6.94 1.24
C LEU A 34 -17.32 -7.39 2.56
N ASP A 35 -16.87 -8.52 3.08
CA ASP A 35 -17.35 -9.06 4.36
C ASP A 35 -16.20 -9.00 5.39
N PRO A 36 -16.29 -8.15 6.44
CA PRO A 36 -15.23 -8.01 7.43
C PRO A 36 -14.94 -9.31 8.19
N ARG A 37 -15.92 -10.20 8.30
CA ARG A 37 -15.79 -11.50 8.99
C ARG A 37 -14.74 -12.40 8.32
N MET A 38 -14.54 -12.26 7.01
CA MET A 38 -13.57 -13.04 6.24
C MET A 38 -12.11 -12.75 6.63
N THR A 39 -11.85 -11.62 7.30
CA THR A 39 -10.51 -11.19 7.71
C THR A 39 -10.32 -11.14 9.22
N GLN A 40 -11.32 -11.47 10.04
CA GLN A 40 -11.22 -11.43 11.52
C GLN A 40 -10.12 -12.33 12.08
N THR A 41 -9.90 -13.49 11.47
CA THR A 41 -8.87 -14.45 11.89
C THR A 41 -7.51 -14.19 11.26
N LEU A 42 -7.37 -13.14 10.43
CA LEU A 42 -6.10 -12.83 9.77
C LEU A 42 -5.04 -12.42 10.81
N PRO A 43 -3.89 -13.10 10.85
CA PRO A 43 -2.81 -12.77 11.78
C PRO A 43 -2.35 -11.31 11.67
N PRO A 44 -1.92 -10.68 12.78
CA PRO A 44 -1.52 -9.27 12.79
C PRO A 44 -0.46 -8.91 11.74
N HIS A 45 0.55 -9.77 11.54
CA HIS A 45 1.59 -9.54 10.55
C HIS A 45 1.06 -9.55 9.10
N LEU A 46 0.07 -10.41 8.81
CA LEU A 46 -0.58 -10.43 7.49
C LEU A 46 -1.50 -9.22 7.31
N THR A 47 -2.24 -8.83 8.36
CA THR A 47 -3.01 -7.58 8.34
C THR A 47 -2.11 -6.38 8.04
N ALA A 48 -0.95 -6.28 8.69
CA ALA A 48 0.01 -5.23 8.46
C ALA A 48 0.56 -5.24 7.01
N MET A 49 0.99 -6.41 6.52
CA MET A 49 1.52 -6.53 5.16
C MET A 49 0.49 -6.15 4.09
N THR A 50 -0.74 -6.64 4.21
CA THR A 50 -1.78 -6.36 3.21
C THR A 50 -2.28 -4.92 3.27
N ALA A 51 -2.30 -4.31 4.45
CA ALA A 51 -2.61 -2.89 4.58
C ALA A 51 -1.51 -1.99 3.99
N MET A 52 -0.23 -2.33 4.20
CA MET A 52 0.88 -1.62 3.57
C MET A 52 0.91 -1.79 2.05
N ASP A 53 0.48 -2.94 1.54
CA ASP A 53 0.30 -3.15 0.11
C ASP A 53 -0.83 -2.27 -0.46
N ALA A 54 -1.99 -2.22 0.20
CA ALA A 54 -3.09 -1.33 -0.19
C ALA A 54 -2.68 0.15 -0.13
N LEU A 55 -1.92 0.54 0.90
CA LEU A 55 -1.36 1.89 1.00
C LEU A 55 -0.42 2.19 -0.18
N THR A 56 0.46 1.25 -0.52
CA THR A 56 1.39 1.39 -1.64
C THR A 56 0.67 1.53 -2.97
N HIS A 57 -0.34 0.69 -3.23
CA HIS A 57 -1.19 0.81 -4.42
C HIS A 57 -1.78 2.22 -4.55
N ALA A 58 -2.37 2.73 -3.45
CA ALA A 58 -2.99 4.04 -3.46
C ALA A 58 -1.97 5.18 -3.63
N VAL A 59 -0.83 5.11 -2.94
CA VAL A 59 0.25 6.10 -3.06
C VAL A 59 0.82 6.12 -4.47
N GLU A 60 1.13 4.95 -5.04
CA GLU A 60 1.66 4.90 -6.42
C GLU A 60 0.62 5.33 -7.45
N ALA A 61 -0.65 4.95 -7.28
CA ALA A 61 -1.73 5.41 -8.16
C ALA A 61 -1.84 6.94 -8.17
N TYR A 62 -1.69 7.59 -7.00
CA TYR A 62 -1.75 9.04 -6.85
C TYR A 62 -0.52 9.74 -7.46
N THR A 63 0.66 9.15 -7.29
CA THR A 63 1.92 9.74 -7.75
C THR A 63 2.33 9.31 -9.16
N CYS A 64 1.56 8.43 -9.79
CA CYS A 64 1.81 7.92 -11.14
C CYS A 64 1.66 9.01 -12.20
N MET A 65 2.40 8.87 -13.31
CA MET A 65 2.27 9.77 -14.48
C MET A 65 0.90 9.70 -15.14
N ALA A 66 0.19 8.58 -15.03
CA ALA A 66 -1.17 8.38 -15.55
C ALA A 66 -2.27 8.72 -14.53
N ALA A 67 -1.90 9.30 -13.38
CA ALA A 67 -2.86 9.75 -12.38
C ALA A 67 -3.87 10.75 -12.95
N ASN A 68 -5.11 10.63 -12.51
CA ASN A 68 -6.22 11.45 -13.00
C ASN A 68 -7.21 11.70 -11.86
N PRO A 69 -8.14 12.66 -11.97
CA PRO A 69 -9.04 13.03 -10.88
C PRO A 69 -9.86 11.86 -10.30
N ILE A 70 -10.18 10.85 -11.11
CA ILE A 70 -10.94 9.66 -10.65
C ILE A 70 -10.03 8.78 -9.79
N SER A 71 -8.83 8.42 -10.31
CA SER A 71 -7.87 7.63 -9.55
C SER A 71 -7.42 8.34 -8.28
N ASP A 72 -7.23 9.66 -8.32
CA ASP A 72 -6.79 10.48 -7.19
C ASP A 72 -7.82 10.49 -6.06
N ALA A 73 -9.12 10.57 -6.40
CA ALA A 73 -10.19 10.52 -5.41
C ALA A 73 -10.22 9.17 -4.66
N TYR A 74 -10.11 8.05 -5.38
CA TYR A 74 -10.05 6.73 -4.76
C TYR A 74 -8.76 6.51 -3.98
N ALA A 75 -7.62 6.92 -4.52
CA ALA A 75 -6.32 6.81 -3.87
C ALA A 75 -6.28 7.56 -2.53
N THR A 76 -6.73 8.82 -2.52
CA THR A 76 -6.79 9.65 -1.29
C THR A 76 -7.69 9.03 -0.23
N ALA A 77 -8.86 8.52 -0.63
CA ALA A 77 -9.79 7.84 0.28
C ALA A 77 -9.18 6.55 0.85
N ALA A 78 -8.49 5.77 0.02
CA ALA A 78 -7.82 4.55 0.46
C ALA A 78 -6.68 4.84 1.46
N ILE A 79 -5.82 5.81 1.16
CA ILE A 79 -4.74 6.24 2.08
C ILE A 79 -5.31 6.63 3.43
N LYS A 80 -6.34 7.48 3.45
CA LYS A 80 -7.00 7.91 4.68
C LYS A 80 -7.53 6.73 5.49
N LYS A 81 -8.25 5.79 4.85
CA LYS A 81 -8.82 4.62 5.52
C LYS A 81 -7.72 3.73 6.12
N VAL A 82 -6.63 3.45 5.41
CA VAL A 82 -5.50 2.70 5.97
C VAL A 82 -4.91 3.44 7.17
N SER A 83 -4.64 4.73 7.04
CA SER A 83 -3.99 5.53 8.09
C SER A 83 -4.82 5.61 9.38
N THR A 84 -6.16 5.66 9.27
CA THR A 84 -7.05 5.75 10.43
C THR A 84 -7.39 4.42 11.06
N SER A 85 -7.45 3.33 10.26
CA SER A 85 -8.02 2.06 10.74
C SER A 85 -7.00 0.98 11.03
N LEU A 86 -5.80 1.03 10.41
CA LEU A 86 -4.81 -0.05 10.52
C LEU A 86 -4.44 -0.38 11.97
N PHE A 87 -4.10 0.62 12.76
CA PHE A 87 -3.64 0.40 14.13
C PHE A 87 -4.79 0.02 15.05
N ASN A 88 -5.99 0.55 14.84
CA ASN A 88 -7.18 0.14 15.59
C ASN A 88 -7.50 -1.34 15.39
N VAL A 89 -7.37 -1.83 14.14
CA VAL A 89 -7.55 -3.25 13.81
C VAL A 89 -6.44 -4.12 14.41
N LEU A 90 -5.20 -3.63 14.48
CA LEU A 90 -4.12 -4.38 15.12
C LEU A 90 -4.29 -4.46 16.64
N ASP A 91 -4.81 -3.41 17.26
CA ASP A 91 -5.10 -3.35 18.71
C ASP A 91 -6.37 -4.16 19.07
N ASN A 92 -7.36 -4.21 18.17
CA ASN A 92 -8.59 -4.98 18.32
C ASN A 92 -8.92 -5.78 17.03
N PRO A 93 -8.31 -6.96 16.83
CA PRO A 93 -8.43 -7.72 15.58
C PRO A 93 -9.84 -8.20 15.21
N SER A 94 -10.75 -8.29 16.18
CA SER A 94 -12.14 -8.74 15.98
C SER A 94 -13.11 -7.60 15.66
N GLU A 95 -12.67 -6.34 15.65
CA GLU A 95 -13.51 -5.18 15.41
C GLU A 95 -13.89 -5.11 13.91
N GLU A 96 -15.20 -5.28 13.64
CA GLU A 96 -15.72 -5.46 12.28
C GLU A 96 -15.64 -4.18 11.45
N PHE A 97 -15.89 -3.03 12.07
CA PHE A 97 -15.89 -1.76 11.35
C PHE A 97 -14.50 -1.44 10.78
N GLY A 98 -13.44 -1.56 11.58
CA GLY A 98 -12.06 -1.34 11.10
C GLY A 98 -11.64 -2.36 10.04
N ARG A 99 -12.07 -3.63 10.19
CA ARG A 99 -11.85 -4.65 9.16
C ARG A 99 -12.53 -4.28 7.83
N LEU A 100 -13.77 -3.79 7.90
CA LEU A 100 -14.49 -3.30 6.72
C LEU A 100 -13.80 -2.09 6.10
N GLU A 101 -13.32 -1.15 6.93
CA GLU A 101 -12.56 0.02 6.47
C GLU A 101 -11.29 -0.38 5.72
N LEU A 102 -10.53 -1.37 6.21
CA LEU A 102 -9.35 -1.88 5.51
C LEU A 102 -9.71 -2.63 4.22
N ALA A 103 -10.81 -3.39 4.19
CA ALA A 103 -11.30 -4.04 2.98
C ALA A 103 -11.73 -3.01 1.93
N GLN A 104 -12.43 -1.95 2.33
CA GLN A 104 -12.79 -0.83 1.48
C GLN A 104 -11.55 -0.09 0.97
N ALA A 105 -10.55 0.15 1.83
CA ALA A 105 -9.29 0.77 1.43
C ALA A 105 -8.58 -0.03 0.34
N SER A 106 -8.48 -1.35 0.51
CA SER A 106 -7.91 -2.26 -0.49
C SER A 106 -8.67 -2.21 -1.82
N THR A 107 -10.00 -2.17 -1.77
CA THR A 107 -10.86 -2.05 -2.95
C THR A 107 -10.67 -0.71 -3.66
N MET A 108 -10.68 0.40 -2.91
CA MET A 108 -10.47 1.74 -3.45
C MET A 108 -9.08 1.88 -4.08
N ALA A 109 -8.04 1.35 -3.43
CA ALA A 109 -6.69 1.30 -3.97
C ALA A 109 -6.62 0.49 -5.28
N GLY A 110 -7.35 -0.64 -5.33
CA GLY A 110 -7.50 -1.47 -6.53
C GLY A 110 -8.14 -0.71 -7.69
N ILE A 111 -9.21 0.03 -7.43
CA ILE A 111 -9.86 0.88 -8.43
C ILE A 111 -8.92 1.99 -8.88
N ALA A 112 -8.22 2.64 -7.94
CA ALA A 112 -7.29 3.72 -8.24
C ALA A 112 -6.20 3.26 -9.22
N PHE A 113 -5.42 2.23 -8.87
CA PHE A 113 -4.33 1.79 -9.73
C PHE A 113 -4.79 1.15 -11.04
N SER A 114 -5.98 0.57 -11.09
CA SER A 114 -6.56 0.07 -12.36
C SER A 114 -6.85 1.18 -13.36
N ASN A 115 -7.00 2.42 -12.88
CA ASN A 115 -7.26 3.60 -13.71
C ASN A 115 -6.07 4.55 -13.84
N SER A 116 -4.93 4.25 -13.21
CA SER A 116 -3.72 5.07 -13.29
C SER A 116 -2.46 4.25 -13.55
N MET A 117 -2.29 3.12 -12.93
CA MET A 117 -1.13 2.23 -12.88
C MET A 117 -0.47 2.24 -11.49
N VAL A 118 0.53 1.37 -11.34
CA VAL A 118 1.49 1.35 -10.23
C VAL A 118 2.85 1.88 -10.70
N GLY A 119 3.84 1.94 -9.82
CA GLY A 119 5.14 2.54 -10.14
C GLY A 119 6.34 1.68 -9.74
N LEU A 120 7.39 2.36 -9.32
CA LEU A 120 8.70 1.76 -9.06
C LEU A 120 8.70 0.84 -7.83
N VAL A 121 7.86 1.10 -6.82
CA VAL A 121 7.76 0.21 -5.64
C VAL A 121 7.33 -1.19 -6.05
N HIS A 122 6.28 -1.29 -6.88
CA HIS A 122 5.81 -2.58 -7.39
C HIS A 122 6.83 -3.24 -8.32
N SER A 123 7.51 -2.47 -9.17
CA SER A 123 8.55 -3.00 -10.07
C SER A 123 9.70 -3.65 -9.28
N LEU A 124 10.25 -2.93 -8.30
CA LEU A 124 11.31 -3.44 -7.44
C LEU A 124 10.82 -4.59 -6.54
N GLY A 125 9.62 -4.45 -5.99
CA GLY A 125 9.03 -5.42 -5.08
C GLY A 125 8.69 -6.75 -5.77
N HIS A 126 8.24 -6.75 -7.02
CA HIS A 126 8.04 -7.96 -7.80
C HIS A 126 9.38 -8.67 -8.08
N ALA A 127 10.41 -7.92 -8.48
CA ALA A 127 11.74 -8.47 -8.72
C ALA A 127 12.33 -9.09 -7.46
N LEU A 128 12.32 -8.35 -6.33
CA LEU A 128 12.81 -8.85 -5.05
C LEU A 128 12.02 -10.07 -4.57
N GLY A 129 10.69 -9.99 -4.64
CA GLY A 129 9.81 -11.07 -4.20
C GLY A 129 9.97 -12.35 -5.02
N ALA A 130 10.34 -12.25 -6.31
CA ALA A 130 10.64 -13.39 -7.15
C ALA A 130 11.98 -14.05 -6.77
N VAL A 131 13.04 -13.25 -6.61
CA VAL A 131 14.40 -13.73 -6.35
C VAL A 131 14.59 -14.21 -4.91
N ALA A 132 14.10 -13.44 -3.93
CA ALA A 132 14.28 -13.72 -2.50
C ALA A 132 13.12 -14.51 -1.88
N HIS A 133 12.09 -14.85 -2.66
CA HIS A 133 10.86 -15.53 -2.19
C HIS A 133 10.20 -14.81 -1.00
N LEU A 134 10.21 -13.47 -1.01
CA LEU A 134 9.58 -12.65 0.00
C LEU A 134 8.09 -12.44 -0.31
N PRO A 135 7.23 -12.37 0.73
CA PRO A 135 5.82 -12.00 0.56
C PRO A 135 5.68 -10.64 -0.11
N HIS A 136 4.71 -10.52 -1.01
CA HIS A 136 4.48 -9.31 -1.81
C HIS A 136 4.33 -8.04 -0.97
N GLY A 137 3.40 -8.04 0.00
CA GLY A 137 3.16 -6.86 0.84
C GLY A 137 4.35 -6.48 1.74
N LEU A 138 5.24 -7.45 2.07
CA LEU A 138 6.50 -7.14 2.72
C LEU A 138 7.43 -6.36 1.79
N CYS A 139 7.54 -6.77 0.52
CA CYS A 139 8.35 -6.04 -0.46
C CYS A 139 7.84 -4.60 -0.64
N MET A 140 6.51 -4.40 -0.66
CA MET A 140 5.91 -3.05 -0.72
C MET A 140 6.30 -2.22 0.51
N ASN A 141 6.18 -2.79 1.71
CA ASN A 141 6.59 -2.14 2.96
C ASN A 141 8.07 -1.74 2.96
N LEU A 142 8.93 -2.57 2.38
CA LEU A 142 10.38 -2.30 2.34
C LEU A 142 10.72 -1.11 1.42
N PHE A 143 10.11 -1.03 0.25
CA PHE A 143 10.52 -0.05 -0.77
C PHE A 143 9.79 1.28 -0.73
N LEU A 144 8.54 1.31 -0.25
CA LEU A 144 7.67 2.49 -0.37
C LEU A 144 8.35 3.82 0.05
N PRO A 145 8.89 4.00 1.26
CA PRO A 145 9.45 5.30 1.65
C PRO A 145 10.70 5.68 0.87
N TYR A 146 11.51 4.71 0.47
CA TYR A 146 12.74 4.97 -0.28
C TYR A 146 12.48 5.36 -1.73
N VAL A 147 11.46 4.78 -2.34
CA VAL A 147 11.02 5.17 -3.69
C VAL A 147 10.38 6.55 -3.67
N LEU A 148 9.62 6.90 -2.63
CA LEU A 148 9.11 8.26 -2.47
C LEU A 148 10.25 9.27 -2.32
N GLU A 149 11.27 8.96 -1.53
CA GLU A 149 12.45 9.81 -1.38
C GLU A 149 13.18 9.98 -2.72
N TYR A 150 13.36 8.89 -3.48
CA TYR A 150 13.97 8.93 -4.80
C TYR A 150 13.17 9.80 -5.80
N ASN A 151 11.84 9.71 -5.76
CA ASN A 151 10.97 10.45 -6.67
C ASN A 151 10.73 11.90 -6.22
N LYS A 152 11.13 12.29 -5.01
CA LYS A 152 10.80 13.59 -4.41
C LYS A 152 11.30 14.78 -5.24
N GLU A 153 12.44 14.66 -5.88
CA GLU A 153 13.00 15.72 -6.72
C GLU A 153 12.09 16.08 -7.90
N VAL A 154 11.44 15.07 -8.51
CA VAL A 154 10.62 15.24 -9.71
C VAL A 154 9.12 15.34 -9.39
N ASN A 155 8.65 14.69 -8.31
CA ASN A 155 7.25 14.54 -7.99
C ASN A 155 6.90 15.03 -6.57
N GLY A 156 7.69 15.96 -6.04
CA GLY A 156 7.60 16.45 -4.66
C GLY A 156 6.23 17.06 -4.31
N ASP A 157 5.61 17.76 -5.23
CA ASP A 157 4.28 18.36 -5.01
C ASP A 157 3.20 17.30 -4.75
N LYS A 158 3.16 16.27 -5.58
CA LYS A 158 2.23 15.13 -5.38
C LYS A 158 2.53 14.38 -4.06
N ILE A 159 3.81 14.19 -3.72
CA ILE A 159 4.21 13.57 -2.46
C ILE A 159 3.80 14.45 -1.26
N ALA A 160 3.91 15.77 -1.37
CA ALA A 160 3.49 16.70 -0.33
C ALA A 160 1.98 16.65 -0.06
N GLU A 161 1.16 16.46 -1.09
CA GLU A 161 -0.29 16.31 -0.98
C GLU A 161 -0.69 15.03 -0.23
N LEU A 162 0.12 13.96 -0.26
CA LEU A 162 -0.12 12.73 0.49
C LEU A 162 -0.17 12.95 2.01
N LEU A 163 0.45 14.04 2.51
CA LEU A 163 0.44 14.32 3.95
C LEU A 163 -0.98 14.50 4.48
N LEU A 164 -1.88 15.08 3.69
CA LEU A 164 -3.26 15.31 4.11
C LEU A 164 -4.01 13.98 4.43
N PRO A 165 -4.09 13.00 3.53
CA PRO A 165 -4.75 11.74 3.84
C PRO A 165 -3.97 10.85 4.81
N LEU A 166 -2.63 10.99 4.91
CA LEU A 166 -1.79 10.22 5.83
C LEU A 166 -1.89 10.68 7.28
N ALA A 167 -1.86 12.00 7.51
CA ALA A 167 -1.69 12.58 8.84
C ALA A 167 -2.86 13.45 9.30
N GLY A 168 -3.80 13.77 8.43
CA GLY A 168 -4.96 14.59 8.72
C GLY A 168 -4.74 16.10 8.50
N ALA A 169 -5.86 16.85 8.55
CA ALA A 169 -5.90 18.26 8.19
C ALA A 169 -5.05 19.15 9.11
N ASP A 170 -5.03 18.84 10.40
CA ASP A 170 -4.31 19.67 11.39
C ASP A 170 -2.81 19.63 11.15
N ILE A 171 -2.24 18.43 10.97
CA ILE A 171 -0.82 18.24 10.69
C ILE A 171 -0.47 18.86 9.33
N TYR A 172 -1.33 18.65 8.33
CA TYR A 172 -1.13 19.22 7.01
C TYR A 172 -1.09 20.75 7.05
N ALA A 173 -2.03 21.39 7.76
CA ALA A 173 -2.13 22.85 7.88
C ALA A 173 -0.95 23.46 8.66
N GLN A 174 -0.48 22.77 9.71
CA GLN A 174 0.64 23.22 10.53
C GLN A 174 2.01 22.99 9.87
N THR A 175 2.09 22.12 8.86
CA THR A 175 3.35 21.81 8.16
C THR A 175 3.59 22.80 7.02
N PRO A 176 4.69 23.57 7.03
CA PRO A 176 5.06 24.45 5.92
C PRO A 176 5.10 23.70 4.58
N ALA A 177 4.65 24.33 3.51
CA ALA A 177 4.48 23.67 2.20
C ALA A 177 5.74 22.92 1.72
N HIS A 178 6.92 23.54 1.86
CA HIS A 178 8.21 22.98 1.45
C HIS A 178 8.68 21.78 2.28
N LEU A 179 8.06 21.51 3.45
CA LEU A 179 8.37 20.37 4.32
C LEU A 179 7.34 19.24 4.22
N ARG A 180 6.24 19.43 3.50
CA ARG A 180 5.14 18.45 3.47
C ARG A 180 5.54 17.11 2.84
N ALA A 181 6.36 17.13 1.79
CA ALA A 181 6.85 15.89 1.17
C ALA A 181 7.69 15.07 2.16
N ASP A 182 8.65 15.72 2.84
CA ASP A 182 9.48 15.06 3.86
C ASP A 182 8.62 14.55 5.02
N LYS A 183 7.63 15.34 5.44
CA LYS A 183 6.71 14.94 6.52
C LYS A 183 5.83 13.76 6.12
N ALA A 184 5.38 13.68 4.87
CA ALA A 184 4.61 12.54 4.37
C ALA A 184 5.45 11.26 4.41
N ILE A 185 6.70 11.31 3.92
CA ILE A 185 7.64 10.19 3.96
C ILE A 185 7.94 9.78 5.41
N ALA A 186 8.21 10.75 6.28
CA ALA A 186 8.45 10.50 7.70
C ALA A 186 7.24 9.87 8.40
N THR A 187 6.02 10.22 8.00
CA THR A 187 4.79 9.60 8.51
C THR A 187 4.74 8.12 8.15
N ILE A 188 5.05 7.76 6.90
CA ILE A 188 5.12 6.35 6.46
C ILE A 188 6.22 5.60 7.22
N LEU A 189 7.40 6.19 7.42
CA LEU A 189 8.46 5.59 8.22
C LEU A 189 8.02 5.32 9.66
N THR A 190 7.33 6.28 10.29
CA THR A 190 6.76 6.12 11.64
C THR A 190 5.72 5.00 11.68
N MET A 191 4.86 4.88 10.67
CA MET A 191 3.92 3.76 10.57
C MET A 191 4.65 2.41 10.52
N ARG A 192 5.72 2.30 9.72
CA ARG A 192 6.55 1.09 9.62
C ARG A 192 7.21 0.72 10.94
N ASP A 193 7.75 1.71 11.68
CA ASP A 193 8.34 1.47 12.99
C ASP A 193 7.31 0.95 13.99
N ARG A 194 6.12 1.53 14.00
CA ARG A 194 5.01 1.05 14.85
C ARG A 194 4.57 -0.36 14.43
N LEU A 195 4.47 -0.66 13.15
CA LEU A 195 4.16 -2.01 12.65
C LEU A 195 5.22 -3.03 13.07
N TYR A 196 6.50 -2.68 12.99
CA TYR A 196 7.58 -3.54 13.48
C TYR A 196 7.45 -3.81 14.99
N ALA A 197 7.17 -2.78 15.78
CA ALA A 197 6.98 -2.94 17.22
C ALA A 197 5.84 -3.91 17.56
N LEU A 198 4.70 -3.81 16.86
CA LEU A 198 3.49 -4.59 17.11
C LEU A 198 3.52 -5.99 16.49
N THR A 199 4.04 -6.13 15.28
CA THR A 199 3.86 -7.35 14.47
C THR A 199 5.18 -8.00 14.04
N LYS A 200 6.32 -7.37 14.33
CA LYS A 200 7.65 -7.75 13.85
C LYS A 200 7.77 -7.76 12.32
N LEU A 201 6.93 -6.98 11.63
CA LEU A 201 7.03 -6.83 10.18
C LEU A 201 8.38 -6.18 9.81
N PRO A 202 9.27 -6.84 9.06
CA PRO A 202 10.60 -6.32 8.74
C PRO A 202 10.57 -4.94 8.06
N ARG A 203 11.50 -4.07 8.43
CA ARG A 203 11.68 -2.71 7.89
C ARG A 203 12.85 -2.61 6.92
N THR A 204 13.76 -3.59 6.98
CA THR A 204 14.96 -3.64 6.16
C THR A 204 15.12 -5.04 5.54
N LEU A 205 15.86 -5.11 4.44
CA LEU A 205 16.19 -6.38 3.81
C LEU A 205 16.93 -7.33 4.77
N ARG A 206 17.83 -6.79 5.59
CA ARG A 206 18.58 -7.56 6.59
C ARG A 206 17.65 -8.21 7.62
N GLU A 207 16.62 -7.50 8.08
CA GLU A 207 15.65 -8.03 9.05
C GLU A 207 14.80 -9.18 8.50
N THR A 208 14.76 -9.36 7.17
CA THR A 208 14.07 -10.51 6.55
C THR A 208 14.80 -11.83 6.73
N GLY A 209 16.11 -11.79 7.00
CA GLY A 209 16.97 -12.97 7.08
C GLY A 209 17.15 -13.72 5.74
N LYS A 210 16.68 -13.15 4.63
CA LYS A 210 16.72 -13.76 3.29
C LYS A 210 17.78 -13.17 2.37
N VAL A 211 18.29 -11.99 2.74
CA VAL A 211 19.32 -11.26 1.99
C VAL A 211 20.43 -10.89 2.96
N SER A 212 21.64 -11.34 2.66
CA SER A 212 22.87 -11.05 3.45
C SER A 212 23.51 -9.75 3.01
#